data_023337df561df795a0fcb04710816b26
#
_entry.id   023337df561df795a0fcb04710816b26
#
_cell.length_a   1.000
_cell.length_b   1.000
_cell.length_c   1.000
_cell.angle_alpha   90.00
_cell.angle_beta   90.00
_cell.angle_gamma   90.00
#
_symmetry.space_group_name_H-M   'P 1'
#
loop_
_entity.id
_entity.type
_entity.pdbx_description
1 polymer ?
#
loop_
_entity_poly.entity_id
_entity_poly.type
_entity_poly.pdbx_seq_one_letter_code
_entity_poly.pdbx_strand_id
1 'polypeptide(L)'
;MSSNQRIQFLNDGGCYEGEYKDGKYHGQGTETWSDGDKYEGEFKDGKRHGQGTYTWSNGGKYEGEYKDGEYHGQGIFISFDGIKYEGEFKHGKYHGQGTETWSDGNKYEGEWKDGEKHGQGILTSPDGYKYEGEWKNGKRNGQGILSLSDGDKYEGEWKDGEKYGQGTYTFHYGDKYEGEWKDGEKHGQGTFTFPDGRKYVGEWKDGKRNGQGTVTSPDGYKYVGEFKDGKWDGQGTFSVSDGTKYVGKFKNGKNHGQGTLTFPDGIKFVGEFREDKPWNTTGFDKDGNIFGKYVNGVVFE
;
A
#
# COMPACT_ATOMS: atom_id res chain seq x y z
N MET A 1 -20.41 -18.85 57.95
CA MET A 1 -20.03 -19.50 56.70
C MET A 1 -18.53 -19.57 56.69
N SER A 2 -17.92 -20.76 56.86
CA SER A 2 -16.47 -20.91 56.88
C SER A 2 -15.96 -20.69 55.46
N SER A 3 -15.13 -19.65 55.24
CA SER A 3 -14.36 -19.48 54.02
C SER A 3 -13.46 -20.72 53.89
N ASN A 4 -13.61 -21.50 52.82
CA ASN A 4 -12.70 -22.60 52.44
C ASN A 4 -11.36 -22.11 51.92
N GLN A 5 -10.87 -20.94 52.43
CA GLN A 5 -9.57 -20.41 52.06
C GLN A 5 -8.46 -21.23 52.71
N ARG A 6 -7.47 -21.61 51.86
CA ARG A 6 -6.27 -22.35 52.28
C ARG A 6 -5.05 -21.78 51.62
N ILE A 7 -3.89 -21.89 52.28
CA ILE A 7 -2.58 -21.66 51.70
C ILE A 7 -1.96 -23.03 51.42
N GLN A 8 -1.49 -23.25 50.21
CA GLN A 8 -0.78 -24.46 49.81
C GLN A 8 0.56 -24.06 49.17
N PHE A 9 1.66 -24.52 49.77
CA PHE A 9 2.98 -24.41 49.14
C PHE A 9 3.15 -25.52 48.10
N LEU A 10 3.67 -25.16 46.96
CA LEU A 10 3.90 -26.06 45.81
C LEU A 10 5.31 -26.60 45.82
N ASN A 11 5.54 -27.77 45.23
CA ASN A 11 6.85 -28.44 45.21
C ASN A 11 7.93 -27.69 44.47
N ASP A 12 7.55 -26.77 43.59
CA ASP A 12 8.42 -25.89 42.82
C ASP A 12 8.80 -24.58 43.49
N GLY A 13 8.34 -24.39 44.77
CA GLY A 13 8.56 -23.19 45.55
C GLY A 13 7.52 -22.10 45.36
N GLY A 14 6.50 -22.33 44.55
CA GLY A 14 5.32 -21.46 44.44
C GLY A 14 4.32 -21.64 45.59
N CYS A 15 3.26 -20.84 45.60
CA CYS A 15 2.15 -21.03 46.54
C CYS A 15 0.81 -20.67 45.89
N TYR A 16 -0.24 -21.32 46.42
CA TYR A 16 -1.61 -20.91 46.14
C TYR A 16 -2.31 -20.52 47.43
N GLU A 17 -2.97 -19.37 47.44
CA GLU A 17 -3.84 -18.91 48.53
C GLU A 17 -5.23 -18.60 47.95
N GLY A 18 -6.25 -19.34 48.37
CA GLY A 18 -7.59 -19.16 47.84
C GLY A 18 -8.60 -20.22 48.24
N GLU A 19 -9.71 -20.21 47.53
CA GLU A 19 -10.83 -21.11 47.75
C GLU A 19 -10.61 -22.46 47.10
N TYR A 20 -11.14 -23.51 47.72
CA TYR A 20 -11.12 -24.89 47.21
C TYR A 20 -12.52 -25.49 47.15
N LYS A 21 -12.77 -26.29 46.09
CA LYS A 21 -13.92 -27.16 45.97
C LYS A 21 -13.48 -28.50 45.41
N ASP A 22 -13.88 -29.56 46.05
CA ASP A 22 -13.57 -30.96 45.68
C ASP A 22 -12.04 -31.18 45.47
N GLY A 23 -11.22 -30.54 46.33
CA GLY A 23 -9.75 -30.64 46.26
C GLY A 23 -9.06 -29.85 45.13
N LYS A 24 -9.79 -29.03 44.40
CA LYS A 24 -9.30 -28.22 43.31
C LYS A 24 -9.43 -26.73 43.62
N TYR A 25 -8.54 -25.88 43.07
CA TYR A 25 -8.68 -24.44 43.11
C TYR A 25 -10.03 -24.01 42.57
N HIS A 26 -10.73 -23.15 43.28
CA HIS A 26 -12.06 -22.69 42.93
C HIS A 26 -12.32 -21.32 43.52
N GLY A 27 -13.28 -20.54 42.96
CA GLY A 27 -13.59 -19.21 43.48
C GLY A 27 -12.42 -18.25 43.36
N GLN A 28 -12.25 -17.34 44.32
CA GLN A 28 -11.16 -16.38 44.31
C GLN A 28 -9.86 -16.97 44.87
N GLY A 29 -8.74 -16.64 44.20
CA GLY A 29 -7.42 -17.11 44.65
C GLY A 29 -6.26 -16.34 44.06
N THR A 30 -5.11 -16.52 44.70
CA THR A 30 -3.82 -16.02 44.24
C THR A 30 -2.87 -17.19 44.10
N GLU A 31 -2.28 -17.32 42.90
CA GLU A 31 -1.20 -18.26 42.62
C GLU A 31 0.08 -17.48 42.34
N THR A 32 1.16 -17.84 43.04
CA THR A 32 2.49 -17.24 42.87
C THR A 32 3.47 -18.34 42.53
N TRP A 33 4.27 -18.14 41.49
CA TRP A 33 5.30 -19.08 41.02
C TRP A 33 6.68 -18.71 41.59
N SER A 34 7.57 -19.67 41.57
CA SER A 34 8.93 -19.49 42.14
C SER A 34 9.78 -18.46 41.35
N ASP A 35 9.46 -18.21 40.09
CA ASP A 35 10.10 -17.20 39.25
C ASP A 35 9.59 -15.78 39.48
N GLY A 36 8.57 -15.63 40.35
CA GLY A 36 7.95 -14.35 40.70
C GLY A 36 6.72 -13.98 39.89
N ASP A 37 6.32 -14.84 38.95
CA ASP A 37 5.03 -14.68 38.26
C ASP A 37 3.88 -14.79 39.27
N LYS A 38 2.78 -14.08 38.99
CA LYS A 38 1.62 -14.05 39.89
C LYS A 38 0.32 -14.01 39.10
N TYR A 39 -0.65 -14.80 39.52
CA TYR A 39 -2.05 -14.70 39.11
C TYR A 39 -2.95 -14.39 40.29
N GLU A 40 -3.86 -13.43 40.12
CA GLU A 40 -4.91 -13.07 41.09
C GLU A 40 -6.26 -13.07 40.33
N GLY A 41 -7.22 -13.89 40.76
CA GLY A 41 -8.51 -13.95 40.07
C GLY A 41 -9.33 -15.18 40.39
N GLU A 42 -10.26 -15.44 39.53
CA GLU A 42 -11.17 -16.55 39.64
C GLU A 42 -10.57 -17.87 39.14
N PHE A 43 -10.90 -18.94 39.87
CA PHE A 43 -10.59 -20.33 39.46
C PHE A 43 -11.85 -21.15 39.37
N LYS A 44 -11.86 -22.12 38.49
CA LYS A 44 -12.89 -23.14 38.35
C LYS A 44 -12.28 -24.48 38.01
N ASP A 45 -12.57 -25.47 38.84
CA ASP A 45 -12.08 -26.83 38.67
C ASP A 45 -10.59 -26.99 38.47
N GLY A 46 -9.79 -26.12 39.18
CA GLY A 46 -8.35 -26.08 39.12
C GLY A 46 -7.75 -25.24 37.99
N LYS A 47 -8.55 -24.53 37.21
CA LYS A 47 -8.10 -23.69 36.11
C LYS A 47 -8.49 -22.22 36.32
N ARG A 48 -7.66 -21.29 35.86
CA ARG A 48 -8.01 -19.86 35.77
C ARG A 48 -9.30 -19.71 34.97
N HIS A 49 -10.25 -18.92 35.49
CA HIS A 49 -11.57 -18.74 34.89
C HIS A 49 -12.13 -17.38 35.30
N GLY A 50 -13.16 -16.85 34.62
CA GLY A 50 -13.74 -15.54 34.98
C GLY A 50 -12.73 -14.41 34.90
N GLN A 51 -12.81 -13.44 35.80
CA GLN A 51 -11.92 -12.27 35.82
C GLN A 51 -10.61 -12.58 36.56
N GLY A 52 -9.49 -12.08 36.01
CA GLY A 52 -8.21 -12.24 36.69
C GLY A 52 -7.08 -11.37 36.11
N THR A 53 -6.03 -11.24 36.89
CA THR A 53 -4.82 -10.53 36.54
C THR A 53 -3.64 -11.50 36.61
N TYR A 54 -2.89 -11.60 35.54
CA TYR A 54 -1.58 -12.25 35.51
C TYR A 54 -0.49 -11.20 35.40
N THR A 55 0.49 -11.26 36.29
CA THR A 55 1.66 -10.37 36.27
C THR A 55 2.90 -11.22 36.12
N TRP A 56 3.66 -10.99 35.07
CA TRP A 56 4.95 -11.62 34.87
C TRP A 56 6.04 -10.94 35.71
N SER A 57 7.00 -11.70 36.17
CA SER A 57 8.16 -11.20 36.92
C SER A 57 8.99 -10.15 36.16
N ASN A 58 8.94 -10.19 34.82
CA ASN A 58 9.59 -9.19 33.96
C ASN A 58 8.82 -7.87 33.83
N GLY A 59 7.65 -7.72 34.48
CA GLY A 59 6.81 -6.52 34.45
C GLY A 59 5.69 -6.51 33.40
N GLY A 60 5.56 -7.55 32.59
CA GLY A 60 4.39 -7.75 31.74
C GLY A 60 3.12 -8.01 32.55
N LYS A 61 1.96 -7.74 31.98
CA LYS A 61 0.66 -7.91 32.66
C LYS A 61 -0.42 -8.32 31.66
N TYR A 62 -1.32 -9.23 32.08
CA TYR A 62 -2.63 -9.42 31.47
C TYR A 62 -3.71 -9.19 32.53
N GLU A 63 -4.76 -8.46 32.20
CA GLU A 63 -5.93 -8.23 33.02
C GLU A 63 -7.19 -8.43 32.19
N GLY A 64 -8.04 -9.38 32.51
CA GLY A 64 -9.21 -9.68 31.72
C GLY A 64 -9.85 -11.02 32.04
N GLU A 65 -10.66 -11.47 31.10
CA GLU A 65 -11.39 -12.72 31.21
C GLU A 65 -10.52 -13.95 30.90
N TYR A 66 -10.75 -15.01 31.66
CA TYR A 66 -10.16 -16.32 31.46
C TYR A 66 -11.25 -17.38 31.26
N LYS A 67 -10.96 -18.33 30.40
CA LYS A 67 -11.79 -19.54 30.23
C LYS A 67 -10.89 -20.76 30.10
N ASP A 68 -11.09 -21.72 31.00
CA ASP A 68 -10.36 -23.00 31.03
C ASP A 68 -8.83 -22.86 31.04
N GLY A 69 -8.32 -21.77 31.65
CA GLY A 69 -6.90 -21.44 31.77
C GLY A 69 -6.34 -20.51 30.71
N GLU A 70 -7.11 -20.19 29.66
CA GLU A 70 -6.68 -19.35 28.54
C GLU A 70 -7.31 -17.95 28.62
N TYR A 71 -6.63 -16.92 28.07
CA TYR A 71 -7.21 -15.58 27.85
C TYR A 71 -8.43 -15.69 26.96
N HIS A 72 -9.52 -15.05 27.37
CA HIS A 72 -10.80 -15.09 26.68
C HIS A 72 -11.56 -13.79 26.88
N GLY A 73 -12.62 -13.53 26.07
CA GLY A 73 -13.44 -12.33 26.23
C GLY A 73 -12.64 -11.04 26.18
N GLN A 74 -13.01 -10.05 26.98
CA GLN A 74 -12.33 -8.76 27.01
C GLN A 74 -11.11 -8.78 27.94
N GLY A 75 -10.03 -8.13 27.50
CA GLY A 75 -8.81 -8.02 28.31
C GLY A 75 -7.83 -6.97 27.81
N ILE A 76 -6.87 -6.68 28.71
CA ILE A 76 -5.74 -5.80 28.45
C ILE A 76 -4.45 -6.61 28.67
N PHE A 77 -3.62 -6.66 27.63
CA PHE A 77 -2.28 -7.23 27.70
C PHE A 77 -1.25 -6.12 27.57
N ILE A 78 -0.25 -6.12 28.43
CA ILE A 78 0.90 -5.21 28.37
C ILE A 78 2.16 -6.08 28.44
N SER A 79 2.99 -6.00 27.40
CA SER A 79 4.28 -6.68 27.36
C SER A 79 5.36 -5.91 28.13
N PHE A 80 6.44 -6.57 28.49
CA PHE A 80 7.57 -5.95 29.19
C PHE A 80 8.27 -4.84 28.38
N ASP A 81 8.19 -4.87 27.05
CA ASP A 81 8.75 -3.89 26.12
C ASP A 81 7.77 -2.75 25.77
N GLY A 82 6.59 -2.71 26.46
CA GLY A 82 5.64 -1.61 26.37
C GLY A 82 4.60 -1.73 25.26
N ILE A 83 4.49 -2.88 24.57
CA ILE A 83 3.35 -3.13 23.68
C ILE A 83 2.09 -3.32 24.53
N LYS A 84 1.02 -2.60 24.21
CA LYS A 84 -0.29 -2.74 24.84
C LYS A 84 -1.30 -3.24 23.82
N TYR A 85 -2.02 -4.29 24.15
CA TYR A 85 -3.26 -4.69 23.45
C TYR A 85 -4.45 -4.55 24.39
N GLU A 86 -5.56 -4.01 23.88
CA GLU A 86 -6.84 -3.89 24.57
C GLU A 86 -7.95 -4.32 23.64
N GLY A 87 -8.68 -5.39 23.97
CA GLY A 87 -9.69 -5.94 23.08
C GLY A 87 -10.10 -7.35 23.43
N GLU A 88 -10.69 -8.01 22.46
CA GLU A 88 -11.17 -9.38 22.60
C GLU A 88 -10.05 -10.41 22.47
N PHE A 89 -10.16 -11.45 23.29
CA PHE A 89 -9.30 -12.64 23.25
C PHE A 89 -10.12 -13.90 23.03
N LYS A 90 -9.55 -14.85 22.32
CA LYS A 90 -10.11 -16.18 22.13
C LYS A 90 -9.00 -17.21 22.06
N HIS A 91 -9.06 -18.23 22.91
CA HIS A 91 -8.03 -19.25 23.00
C HIS A 91 -6.61 -18.69 23.14
N GLY A 92 -6.43 -17.69 24.01
CA GLY A 92 -5.14 -17.04 24.28
C GLY A 92 -4.65 -16.10 23.19
N LYS A 93 -5.43 -15.85 22.12
CA LYS A 93 -5.05 -15.02 20.98
C LYS A 93 -5.94 -13.78 20.84
N TYR A 94 -5.40 -12.68 20.30
CA TYR A 94 -6.19 -11.53 19.89
C TYR A 94 -7.28 -11.96 18.89
N HIS A 95 -8.49 -11.49 19.11
CA HIS A 95 -9.66 -11.84 18.32
C HIS A 95 -10.66 -10.68 18.33
N GLY A 96 -11.69 -10.70 17.44
CA GLY A 96 -12.74 -9.70 17.41
C GLY A 96 -12.20 -8.26 17.26
N GLN A 97 -12.72 -7.31 17.99
CA GLN A 97 -12.27 -5.93 17.98
C GLN A 97 -11.17 -5.70 19.01
N GLY A 98 -10.13 -4.95 18.61
CA GLY A 98 -9.05 -4.63 19.52
C GLY A 98 -8.13 -3.53 19.03
N THR A 99 -7.42 -2.95 20.00
CA THR A 99 -6.42 -1.90 19.77
C THR A 99 -5.06 -2.40 20.24
N GLU A 100 -4.07 -2.37 19.35
CA GLU A 100 -2.67 -2.61 19.68
C GLU A 100 -1.89 -1.30 19.56
N THR A 101 -1.13 -0.95 20.59
CA THR A 101 -0.25 0.22 20.62
C THR A 101 1.17 -0.25 20.90
N TRP A 102 2.11 0.12 20.04
CA TRP A 102 3.52 -0.20 20.18
C TRP A 102 4.28 0.87 20.95
N SER A 103 5.43 0.53 21.50
CA SER A 103 6.27 1.44 22.29
C SER A 103 6.78 2.65 21.50
N ASP A 104 6.86 2.56 20.17
CA ASP A 104 7.21 3.66 19.27
C ASP A 104 6.04 4.61 18.96
N GLY A 105 4.84 4.33 19.53
CA GLY A 105 3.63 5.11 19.36
C GLY A 105 2.80 4.73 18.13
N ASN A 106 3.22 3.74 17.35
CA ASN A 106 2.36 3.17 16.31
C ASN A 106 1.12 2.54 16.96
N LYS A 107 -0.01 2.56 16.26
CA LYS A 107 -1.29 2.06 16.76
C LYS A 107 -2.07 1.38 15.65
N TYR A 108 -2.63 0.22 15.96
CA TYR A 108 -3.64 -0.44 15.13
C TYR A 108 -4.95 -0.54 15.89
N GLU A 109 -6.05 -0.17 15.25
CA GLU A 109 -7.43 -0.31 15.74
C GLU A 109 -8.24 -1.05 14.70
N GLY A 110 -8.82 -2.18 15.03
CA GLY A 110 -9.61 -2.94 14.07
C GLY A 110 -9.88 -4.38 14.47
N GLU A 111 -10.23 -5.15 13.46
CA GLU A 111 -10.56 -6.56 13.62
C GLU A 111 -9.30 -7.44 13.71
N TRP A 112 -9.41 -8.46 14.55
CA TRP A 112 -8.39 -9.48 14.78
C TRP A 112 -8.98 -10.87 14.63
N LYS A 113 -8.19 -11.79 14.09
CA LYS A 113 -8.53 -13.18 13.98
C LYS A 113 -7.32 -14.05 14.24
N ASP A 114 -7.44 -14.91 15.26
CA ASP A 114 -6.40 -15.89 15.64
C ASP A 114 -5.01 -15.27 15.86
N GLY A 115 -4.95 -14.02 16.35
CA GLY A 115 -3.73 -13.25 16.63
C GLY A 115 -3.25 -12.38 15.48
N GLU A 116 -3.94 -12.36 14.34
CA GLU A 116 -3.56 -11.59 13.16
C GLU A 116 -4.59 -10.49 12.82
N LYS A 117 -4.12 -9.33 12.32
CA LYS A 117 -4.97 -8.26 11.80
C LYS A 117 -5.84 -8.81 10.69
N HIS A 118 -7.15 -8.55 10.76
CA HIS A 118 -8.16 -9.08 9.83
C HIS A 118 -9.28 -8.07 9.63
N GLY A 119 -10.18 -8.29 8.62
CA GLY A 119 -11.34 -7.44 8.40
C GLY A 119 -10.98 -5.97 8.25
N GLN A 120 -11.74 -5.08 8.82
CA GLN A 120 -11.50 -3.62 8.77
C GLN A 120 -10.55 -3.17 9.87
N GLY A 121 -9.63 -2.25 9.55
CA GLY A 121 -8.73 -1.72 10.55
C GLY A 121 -7.95 -0.48 10.11
N ILE A 122 -7.49 0.27 11.10
CA ILE A 122 -6.73 1.50 10.94
C ILE A 122 -5.37 1.33 11.61
N LEU A 123 -4.31 1.51 10.84
CA LEU A 123 -2.94 1.61 11.33
C LEU A 123 -2.48 3.05 11.23
N THR A 124 -1.99 3.61 12.32
CA THR A 124 -1.44 4.96 12.39
C THR A 124 -0.05 4.97 13.00
N SER A 125 0.77 5.96 12.63
CA SER A 125 2.02 6.24 13.30
C SER A 125 2.15 7.72 13.66
N PRO A 126 2.99 8.09 14.65
CA PRO A 126 3.14 9.46 15.11
C PRO A 126 3.67 10.43 14.05
N ASP A 127 4.36 9.95 13.03
CA ASP A 127 4.88 10.73 11.91
C ASP A 127 3.82 11.10 10.86
N GLY A 128 2.56 10.67 11.06
CA GLY A 128 1.44 10.96 10.16
C GLY A 128 1.14 9.89 9.12
N TYR A 129 1.87 8.76 9.14
CA TYR A 129 1.46 7.60 8.33
C TYR A 129 0.10 7.07 8.81
N LYS A 130 -0.82 6.82 7.89
CA LYS A 130 -2.12 6.20 8.16
C LYS A 130 -2.51 5.24 7.05
N TYR A 131 -2.88 4.03 7.42
CA TYR A 131 -3.61 3.11 6.53
C TYR A 131 -4.99 2.82 7.13
N GLU A 132 -6.04 2.91 6.32
CA GLU A 132 -7.42 2.60 6.68
C GLU A 132 -8.00 1.70 5.60
N GLY A 133 -8.42 0.49 5.95
CA GLY A 133 -8.94 -0.46 4.98
C GLY A 133 -8.96 -1.89 5.46
N GLU A 134 -9.06 -2.80 4.48
CA GLU A 134 -9.16 -4.22 4.73
C GLU A 134 -7.81 -4.88 5.02
N TRP A 135 -7.86 -5.86 5.91
CA TRP A 135 -6.74 -6.68 6.34
C TRP A 135 -7.07 -8.16 6.22
N LYS A 136 -6.08 -8.95 5.87
CA LYS A 136 -6.18 -10.41 5.82
C LYS A 136 -4.86 -11.03 6.22
N ASN A 137 -4.88 -11.86 7.28
CA ASN A 137 -3.69 -12.55 7.78
C ASN A 137 -2.51 -11.59 8.00
N GLY A 138 -2.76 -10.49 8.72
CA GLY A 138 -1.76 -9.48 9.06
C GLY A 138 -1.34 -8.53 7.93
N LYS A 139 -1.86 -8.72 6.70
CA LYS A 139 -1.48 -7.92 5.52
C LYS A 139 -2.65 -7.07 5.01
N ARG A 140 -2.33 -5.89 4.45
CA ARG A 140 -3.31 -5.06 3.73
C ARG A 140 -3.88 -5.86 2.56
N ASN A 141 -5.20 -5.85 2.40
CA ASN A 141 -5.92 -6.60 1.38
C ASN A 141 -7.21 -5.87 1.02
N GLY A 142 -7.88 -6.21 -0.10
CA GLY A 142 -9.13 -5.55 -0.49
C GLY A 142 -9.00 -4.04 -0.71
N GLN A 143 -9.99 -3.27 -0.31
CA GLN A 143 -9.99 -1.80 -0.46
C GLN A 143 -9.29 -1.12 0.71
N GLY A 144 -8.53 -0.06 0.41
CA GLY A 144 -7.86 0.71 1.46
C GLY A 144 -7.28 2.03 1.01
N ILE A 145 -7.12 2.92 1.99
CA ILE A 145 -6.55 4.25 1.84
C ILE A 145 -5.25 4.31 2.63
N LEU A 146 -4.17 4.67 1.95
CA LEU A 146 -2.88 4.95 2.56
C LEU A 146 -2.59 6.45 2.45
N SER A 147 -2.31 7.10 3.56
CA SER A 147 -1.75 8.45 3.62
C SER A 147 -0.33 8.36 4.18
N LEU A 148 0.61 8.97 3.49
CA LEU A 148 2.01 9.02 3.90
C LEU A 148 2.31 10.32 4.63
N SER A 149 3.37 10.31 5.44
CA SER A 149 3.81 11.47 6.23
C SER A 149 4.21 12.69 5.38
N ASP A 150 4.63 12.49 4.14
CA ASP A 150 4.95 13.54 3.18
C ASP A 150 3.73 14.15 2.48
N GLY A 151 2.52 13.61 2.73
CA GLY A 151 1.26 14.04 2.13
C GLY A 151 0.84 13.28 0.88
N ASP A 152 1.62 12.31 0.42
CA ASP A 152 1.21 11.41 -0.64
C ASP A 152 0.04 10.52 -0.18
N LYS A 153 -0.87 10.21 -1.09
CA LYS A 153 -2.05 9.38 -0.81
C LYS A 153 -2.24 8.32 -1.89
N TYR A 154 -2.53 7.11 -1.45
CA TYR A 154 -3.06 6.05 -2.32
C TYR A 154 -4.45 5.62 -1.85
N GLU A 155 -5.37 5.43 -2.79
CA GLU A 155 -6.72 4.92 -2.56
C GLU A 155 -7.02 3.86 -3.63
N GLY A 156 -7.27 2.62 -3.24
CA GLY A 156 -7.51 1.54 -4.18
C GLY A 156 -7.37 0.15 -3.59
N GLU A 157 -7.19 -0.81 -4.48
CA GLU A 157 -7.09 -2.21 -4.15
C GLU A 157 -5.70 -2.60 -3.63
N TRP A 158 -5.70 -3.54 -2.70
CA TRP A 158 -4.52 -4.12 -2.06
C TRP A 158 -4.55 -5.64 -2.14
N LYS A 159 -3.40 -6.25 -2.30
CA LYS A 159 -3.24 -7.70 -2.25
C LYS A 159 -1.91 -8.04 -1.59
N ASP A 160 -1.96 -8.88 -0.54
CA ASP A 160 -0.79 -9.37 0.20
C ASP A 160 0.16 -8.28 0.69
N GLY A 161 -0.36 -7.07 0.97
CA GLY A 161 0.37 -5.90 1.46
C GLY A 161 0.79 -4.90 0.38
N GLU A 162 0.58 -5.21 -0.91
CA GLU A 162 0.99 -4.38 -2.04
C GLU A 162 -0.20 -3.76 -2.78
N LYS A 163 0.02 -2.62 -3.43
CA LYS A 163 -0.97 -1.99 -4.32
C LYS A 163 -1.25 -2.92 -5.49
N TYR A 164 -2.53 -3.16 -5.77
CA TYR A 164 -2.99 -4.09 -6.79
C TYR A 164 -4.30 -3.58 -7.42
N GLY A 165 -4.69 -4.14 -8.61
CA GLY A 165 -5.96 -3.81 -9.24
C GLY A 165 -6.11 -2.33 -9.57
N GLN A 166 -7.29 -1.75 -9.34
CA GLN A 166 -7.55 -0.34 -9.62
C GLN A 166 -7.19 0.54 -8.42
N GLY A 167 -6.57 1.68 -8.70
CA GLY A 167 -6.23 2.63 -7.64
C GLY A 167 -5.79 4.00 -8.13
N THR A 168 -5.89 4.95 -7.23
CA THR A 168 -5.48 6.34 -7.42
C THR A 168 -4.33 6.67 -6.48
N TYR A 169 -3.23 7.19 -7.03
CA TYR A 169 -2.12 7.77 -6.26
C TYR A 169 -2.07 9.27 -6.51
N THR A 170 -2.16 10.05 -5.44
CA THR A 170 -2.05 11.50 -5.47
C THR A 170 -0.77 11.88 -4.74
N PHE A 171 0.13 12.56 -5.44
CA PHE A 171 1.38 13.09 -4.89
C PHE A 171 1.10 14.41 -4.17
N HIS A 172 1.82 14.70 -3.10
CA HIS A 172 1.65 15.93 -2.31
C HIS A 172 1.83 17.22 -3.13
N TYR A 173 2.63 17.18 -4.19
CA TYR A 173 2.84 18.29 -5.12
C TYR A 173 1.80 18.37 -6.26
N GLY A 174 0.78 17.47 -6.24
CA GLY A 174 -0.40 17.55 -7.09
C GLY A 174 -0.43 16.68 -8.33
N ASP A 175 0.62 15.92 -8.64
CA ASP A 175 0.56 14.88 -9.66
C ASP A 175 -0.45 13.80 -9.24
N LYS A 176 -1.12 13.18 -10.23
CA LYS A 176 -2.09 12.12 -9.97
C LYS A 176 -1.95 10.99 -10.97
N TYR A 177 -1.95 9.77 -10.47
CA TYR A 177 -2.11 8.56 -11.28
C TYR A 177 -3.42 7.86 -10.93
N GLU A 178 -4.18 7.48 -11.94
CA GLU A 178 -5.43 6.71 -11.86
C GLU A 178 -5.32 5.53 -12.83
N GLY A 179 -5.38 4.31 -12.36
CA GLY A 179 -5.25 3.14 -13.23
C GLY A 179 -4.91 1.86 -12.49
N GLU A 180 -4.41 0.91 -13.28
CA GLU A 180 -4.06 -0.42 -12.80
C GLU A 180 -2.72 -0.44 -12.07
N TRP A 181 -2.66 -1.30 -11.05
CA TRP A 181 -1.49 -1.55 -10.21
C TRP A 181 -1.22 -3.05 -10.16
N LYS A 182 0.04 -3.41 -10.12
CA LYS A 182 0.49 -4.78 -9.94
C LYS A 182 1.80 -4.78 -9.16
N ASP A 183 1.86 -5.60 -8.10
CA ASP A 183 3.07 -5.77 -7.27
C ASP A 183 3.66 -4.41 -6.81
N GLY A 184 2.77 -3.48 -6.40
CA GLY A 184 3.12 -2.13 -5.94
C GLY A 184 3.40 -1.09 -7.03
N GLU A 185 3.48 -1.49 -8.31
CA GLU A 185 3.86 -0.62 -9.43
C GLU A 185 2.68 -0.32 -10.39
N LYS A 186 2.75 0.83 -11.08
CA LYS A 186 1.80 1.20 -12.15
C LYS A 186 1.89 0.17 -13.27
N HIS A 187 0.75 -0.38 -13.68
CA HIS A 187 0.66 -1.44 -14.68
C HIS A 187 -0.60 -1.27 -15.55
N GLY A 188 -0.74 -2.05 -16.65
CA GLY A 188 -1.95 -2.04 -17.49
C GLY A 188 -2.35 -0.67 -17.97
N GLN A 189 -3.63 -0.34 -17.96
CA GLN A 189 -4.15 0.96 -18.42
C GLN A 189 -4.15 1.98 -17.27
N GLY A 190 -3.73 3.21 -17.57
CA GLY A 190 -3.74 4.28 -16.59
C GLY A 190 -3.59 5.68 -17.15
N THR A 191 -4.01 6.62 -16.34
CA THR A 191 -3.92 8.06 -16.58
C THR A 191 -2.97 8.69 -15.59
N PHE A 192 -1.99 9.45 -16.06
CA PHE A 192 -1.15 10.32 -15.23
C PHE A 192 -1.43 11.77 -15.58
N THR A 193 -1.80 12.57 -14.59
CA THR A 193 -2.12 13.99 -14.75
C THR A 193 -1.14 14.82 -13.94
N PHE A 194 -0.54 15.84 -14.57
CA PHE A 194 0.33 16.82 -13.94
C PHE A 194 -0.46 18.03 -13.46
N PRO A 195 0.00 18.79 -12.45
CA PRO A 195 -0.69 19.98 -11.95
C PRO A 195 -0.87 21.08 -13.01
N ASP A 196 0.03 21.15 -13.98
CA ASP A 196 -0.04 22.08 -15.11
C ASP A 196 -1.05 21.67 -16.20
N GLY A 197 -1.77 20.54 -15.99
CA GLY A 197 -2.80 20.02 -16.89
C GLY A 197 -2.25 19.13 -18.00
N ARG A 198 -0.96 18.89 -18.09
CA ARG A 198 -0.41 17.84 -18.97
C ARG A 198 -0.94 16.49 -18.52
N LYS A 199 -1.18 15.59 -19.49
CA LYS A 199 -1.80 14.30 -19.21
C LYS A 199 -1.21 13.21 -20.11
N TYR A 200 -0.98 12.05 -19.53
CA TYR A 200 -0.73 10.80 -20.26
C TYR A 200 -1.89 9.84 -20.00
N VAL A 201 -2.39 9.21 -21.07
CA VAL A 201 -3.38 8.13 -21.02
C VAL A 201 -2.86 6.98 -21.86
N GLY A 202 -2.71 5.80 -21.29
CA GLY A 202 -2.21 4.64 -22.03
C GLY A 202 -1.67 3.53 -21.15
N GLU A 203 -0.87 2.68 -21.76
CA GLU A 203 -0.33 1.48 -21.14
C GLU A 203 0.87 1.77 -20.25
N TRP A 204 0.95 1.03 -19.16
CA TRP A 204 2.03 1.06 -18.17
C TRP A 204 2.57 -0.35 -17.95
N LYS A 205 3.85 -0.46 -17.75
CA LYS A 205 4.53 -1.69 -17.38
C LYS A 205 5.67 -1.36 -16.40
N ASP A 206 5.66 -2.04 -15.25
CA ASP A 206 6.70 -1.92 -14.22
C ASP A 206 7.03 -0.44 -13.92
N GLY A 207 5.98 0.34 -13.61
CA GLY A 207 6.05 1.77 -13.27
C GLY A 207 6.30 2.73 -14.44
N LYS A 208 6.54 2.25 -15.66
CA LYS A 208 6.90 3.07 -16.83
C LYS A 208 5.82 3.07 -17.91
N ARG A 209 5.68 4.19 -18.63
CA ARG A 209 4.84 4.25 -19.85
C ARG A 209 5.38 3.26 -20.88
N ASN A 210 4.52 2.41 -21.40
CA ASN A 210 4.86 1.34 -22.35
C ASN A 210 3.68 1.12 -23.30
N GLY A 211 3.89 0.42 -24.45
CA GLY A 211 2.80 0.15 -25.39
C GLY A 211 2.17 1.41 -25.97
N GLN A 212 0.86 1.39 -26.22
CA GLN A 212 0.13 2.52 -26.81
C GLN A 212 -0.25 3.57 -25.78
N GLY A 213 -0.12 4.84 -26.16
CA GLY A 213 -0.51 5.93 -25.27
C GLY A 213 -0.66 7.28 -25.97
N THR A 214 -1.31 8.18 -25.24
CA THR A 214 -1.54 9.58 -25.65
C THR A 214 -0.99 10.51 -24.59
N VAL A 215 -0.16 11.46 -24.98
CA VAL A 215 0.21 12.64 -24.20
C VAL A 215 -0.52 13.84 -24.74
N THR A 216 -1.07 14.66 -23.86
CA THR A 216 -1.67 15.95 -24.20
C THR A 216 -1.16 17.04 -23.25
N SER A 217 -1.12 18.28 -23.76
CA SER A 217 -0.77 19.45 -22.98
C SER A 217 -1.77 20.58 -23.22
N PRO A 218 -2.04 21.46 -22.22
CA PRO A 218 -2.96 22.61 -22.38
C PRO A 218 -2.55 23.60 -23.45
N ASP A 219 -1.27 23.71 -23.76
CA ASP A 219 -0.73 24.53 -24.85
C ASP A 219 -0.96 23.94 -26.25
N GLY A 220 -1.62 22.76 -26.29
CA GLY A 220 -2.12 22.15 -27.51
C GLY A 220 -1.16 21.17 -28.19
N TYR A 221 -0.01 20.80 -27.57
CA TYR A 221 0.73 19.69 -28.15
C TYR A 221 0.08 18.33 -27.78
N LYS A 222 0.17 17.40 -28.73
CA LYS A 222 -0.36 16.05 -28.57
C LYS A 222 0.58 15.04 -29.23
N TYR A 223 0.83 13.95 -28.50
CA TYR A 223 1.45 12.75 -29.06
C TYR A 223 0.49 11.56 -28.91
N VAL A 224 0.35 10.78 -29.96
CA VAL A 224 -0.38 9.50 -29.96
C VAL A 224 0.51 8.45 -30.61
N GLY A 225 0.85 7.40 -29.91
CA GLY A 225 1.73 6.37 -30.46
C GLY A 225 2.33 5.45 -29.41
N GLU A 226 3.39 4.77 -29.85
CA GLU A 226 4.08 3.76 -29.05
C GLU A 226 5.07 4.37 -28.05
N PHE A 227 5.12 3.74 -26.87
CA PHE A 227 6.07 4.05 -25.80
C PHE A 227 6.89 2.81 -25.45
N LYS A 228 8.13 3.04 -25.11
CA LYS A 228 9.02 2.04 -24.52
C LYS A 228 9.85 2.67 -23.42
N ASP A 229 9.83 2.09 -22.23
CA ASP A 229 10.59 2.56 -21.06
C ASP A 229 10.40 4.07 -20.76
N GLY A 230 9.17 4.58 -20.92
CA GLY A 230 8.78 5.96 -20.67
C GLY A 230 9.02 6.95 -21.81
N LYS A 231 9.62 6.52 -22.93
CA LYS A 231 9.95 7.36 -24.10
C LYS A 231 9.09 7.02 -25.30
N TRP A 232 8.86 7.98 -26.21
CA TRP A 232 8.28 7.72 -27.53
C TRP A 232 9.22 6.81 -28.31
N ASP A 233 8.75 5.66 -28.73
CA ASP A 233 9.55 4.66 -29.45
C ASP A 233 8.62 3.75 -30.25
N GLY A 234 8.78 3.68 -31.56
CA GLY A 234 7.88 3.02 -32.49
C GLY A 234 7.08 3.99 -33.34
N GLN A 235 5.90 3.62 -33.81
CA GLN A 235 5.04 4.47 -34.64
C GLN A 235 4.25 5.47 -33.81
N GLY A 236 4.12 6.70 -34.31
CA GLY A 236 3.35 7.73 -33.62
C GLY A 236 3.03 8.95 -34.46
N THR A 237 2.18 9.78 -33.89
CA THR A 237 1.81 11.09 -34.42
C THR A 237 2.08 12.13 -33.34
N PHE A 238 2.87 13.12 -33.62
CA PHE A 238 3.06 14.32 -32.82
C PHE A 238 2.46 15.52 -33.52
N SER A 239 1.76 16.38 -32.81
CA SER A 239 1.19 17.62 -33.34
C SER A 239 1.27 18.73 -32.29
N VAL A 240 1.38 19.95 -32.75
CA VAL A 240 1.35 21.17 -31.93
C VAL A 240 0.20 22.09 -32.36
N SER A 241 -0.12 23.08 -31.52
CA SER A 241 -1.27 23.98 -31.70
C SER A 241 -1.21 24.85 -32.97
N ASP A 242 -0.03 25.10 -33.51
CA ASP A 242 0.13 25.86 -34.75
C ASP A 242 -0.27 25.05 -36.00
N GLY A 243 -0.54 23.75 -35.86
CA GLY A 243 -0.88 22.83 -36.93
C GLY A 243 0.29 22.01 -37.49
N THR A 244 1.51 22.23 -37.01
CA THR A 244 2.67 21.39 -37.31
C THR A 244 2.42 19.96 -36.85
N LYS A 245 2.69 18.97 -37.69
CA LYS A 245 2.43 17.57 -37.42
C LYS A 245 3.54 16.68 -37.97
N TYR A 246 4.01 15.74 -37.16
CA TYR A 246 4.85 14.63 -37.59
C TYR A 246 4.07 13.32 -37.44
N VAL A 247 4.12 12.50 -38.49
CA VAL A 247 3.58 11.14 -38.49
C VAL A 247 4.68 10.21 -38.97
N GLY A 248 5.08 9.27 -38.12
CA GLY A 248 6.17 8.36 -38.47
C GLY A 248 6.77 7.64 -37.30
N LYS A 249 7.98 7.14 -37.49
CA LYS A 249 8.71 6.41 -36.49
C LYS A 249 9.41 7.35 -35.51
N PHE A 250 9.37 7.00 -34.25
CA PHE A 250 10.11 7.63 -33.16
C PHE A 250 11.15 6.65 -32.58
N LYS A 251 12.21 7.19 -32.03
CA LYS A 251 13.21 6.43 -31.28
C LYS A 251 13.76 7.30 -30.16
N ASN A 252 13.66 6.80 -28.92
CA ASN A 252 14.12 7.53 -27.72
C ASN A 252 13.53 8.95 -27.59
N GLY A 253 12.28 9.18 -28.01
CA GLY A 253 11.59 10.46 -27.93
C GLY A 253 11.83 11.40 -29.10
N LYS A 254 12.56 10.99 -30.14
CA LYS A 254 12.91 11.79 -31.31
C LYS A 254 12.35 11.21 -32.60
N ASN A 255 12.02 12.05 -33.60
CA ASN A 255 11.69 11.63 -34.93
C ASN A 255 12.83 10.81 -35.52
N HIS A 256 12.55 9.62 -36.02
CA HIS A 256 13.56 8.68 -36.51
C HIS A 256 12.97 7.76 -37.56
N GLY A 257 13.79 7.30 -38.56
CA GLY A 257 13.30 6.43 -39.63
C GLY A 257 12.29 7.11 -40.54
N GLN A 258 11.39 6.34 -41.15
CA GLN A 258 10.41 6.88 -42.11
C GLN A 258 9.33 7.72 -41.40
N GLY A 259 9.01 8.86 -42.00
CA GLY A 259 7.99 9.77 -41.50
C GLY A 259 7.61 10.90 -42.44
N THR A 260 6.59 11.65 -42.07
CA THR A 260 6.13 12.86 -42.73
C THR A 260 6.00 13.97 -41.72
N LEU A 261 6.73 15.06 -41.92
CA LEU A 261 6.58 16.33 -41.19
C LEU A 261 5.77 17.28 -42.08
N THR A 262 4.68 17.82 -41.57
CA THR A 262 3.79 18.77 -42.25
C THR A 262 3.72 20.06 -41.44
N PHE A 263 3.85 21.19 -42.10
CA PHE A 263 3.75 22.52 -41.54
C PHE A 263 2.36 23.16 -41.82
N PRO A 264 1.97 24.20 -41.08
CA PRO A 264 0.65 24.85 -41.23
C PRO A 264 0.38 25.42 -42.60
N ASP A 265 1.42 25.86 -43.33
CA ASP A 265 1.37 26.41 -44.68
C ASP A 265 1.22 25.34 -45.77
N GLY A 266 1.18 24.06 -45.37
CA GLY A 266 1.03 22.91 -46.28
C GLY A 266 2.35 22.35 -46.77
N ILE A 267 3.49 22.97 -46.48
CA ILE A 267 4.82 22.39 -46.74
C ILE A 267 5.00 21.10 -45.98
N LYS A 268 5.57 20.09 -46.66
CA LYS A 268 5.85 18.80 -46.00
C LYS A 268 7.18 18.20 -46.45
N PHE A 269 7.79 17.46 -45.53
CA PHE A 269 8.96 16.63 -45.77
C PHE A 269 8.58 15.17 -45.57
N VAL A 270 8.88 14.33 -46.56
CA VAL A 270 8.55 12.90 -46.54
C VAL A 270 9.83 12.09 -46.76
N GLY A 271 10.10 11.15 -45.87
CA GLY A 271 11.26 10.27 -45.98
C GLY A 271 11.88 9.91 -44.64
N GLU A 272 13.20 9.69 -44.63
CA GLU A 272 13.95 9.28 -43.46
C GLU A 272 14.32 10.49 -42.60
N PHE A 273 14.08 10.38 -41.26
CA PHE A 273 14.51 11.33 -40.24
C PHE A 273 15.55 10.67 -39.32
N ARG A 274 16.47 11.44 -38.78
CA ARG A 274 17.43 11.03 -37.74
C ARG A 274 17.56 12.11 -36.68
N GLU A 275 17.32 11.77 -35.45
CA GLU A 275 17.47 12.68 -34.26
C GLU A 275 16.77 14.01 -34.52
N ASP A 276 15.47 13.97 -34.89
CA ASP A 276 14.58 15.11 -35.23
C ASP A 276 14.90 15.85 -36.54
N LYS A 277 15.96 15.47 -37.26
CA LYS A 277 16.38 16.16 -38.50
C LYS A 277 15.96 15.37 -39.75
N PRO A 278 15.53 16.04 -40.84
CA PRO A 278 15.42 15.43 -42.12
C PRO A 278 16.79 14.84 -42.55
N TRP A 279 16.82 13.55 -42.95
CA TRP A 279 18.06 12.87 -43.32
C TRP A 279 18.08 12.51 -44.79
N ASN A 280 17.14 11.66 -45.24
CA ASN A 280 16.88 11.38 -46.64
C ASN A 280 15.39 11.66 -46.89
N THR A 281 15.04 12.92 -47.16
CA THR A 281 13.64 13.36 -47.31
C THR A 281 13.47 14.18 -48.60
N THR A 282 12.24 14.13 -49.14
CA THR A 282 11.79 15.01 -50.23
C THR A 282 10.87 16.08 -49.66
N GLY A 283 11.14 17.35 -49.97
CA GLY A 283 10.32 18.51 -49.62
C GLY A 283 9.29 18.79 -50.73
N PHE A 284 8.04 19.02 -50.29
CA PHE A 284 6.90 19.34 -51.15
C PHE A 284 6.28 20.66 -50.71
N ASP A 285 5.92 21.52 -51.64
CA ASP A 285 5.12 22.71 -51.38
C ASP A 285 3.64 22.33 -51.09
N LYS A 286 2.80 23.34 -50.80
CA LYS A 286 1.38 23.17 -50.54
C LYS A 286 0.58 22.56 -51.72
N ASP A 287 1.08 22.73 -52.96
CA ASP A 287 0.46 22.25 -54.20
C ASP A 287 0.98 20.86 -54.58
N GLY A 288 1.92 20.31 -53.81
CA GLY A 288 2.52 18.99 -53.96
C GLY A 288 3.72 18.94 -54.90
N ASN A 289 4.25 20.07 -55.38
CA ASN A 289 5.45 20.13 -56.18
C ASN A 289 6.69 19.93 -55.31
N ILE A 290 7.71 19.25 -55.85
CA ILE A 290 8.98 19.08 -55.16
C ILE A 290 9.77 20.40 -55.27
N PHE A 291 10.26 20.91 -54.12
CA PHE A 291 11.11 22.11 -54.08
C PHE A 291 12.53 21.81 -53.60
N GLY A 292 12.80 20.63 -53.06
CA GLY A 292 14.15 20.29 -52.63
C GLY A 292 14.22 18.89 -52.00
N LYS A 293 15.42 18.43 -51.70
CA LYS A 293 15.69 17.13 -51.07
C LYS A 293 16.78 17.27 -50.01
N TYR A 294 16.66 16.46 -48.98
CA TYR A 294 17.78 16.18 -48.06
C TYR A 294 18.38 14.82 -48.47
N VAL A 295 19.68 14.76 -48.59
CA VAL A 295 20.46 13.53 -48.80
C VAL A 295 21.55 13.48 -47.77
N ASN A 296 21.52 12.47 -46.88
CA ASN A 296 22.45 12.37 -45.72
C ASN A 296 22.49 13.62 -44.85
N GLY A 297 21.34 14.31 -44.68
CA GLY A 297 21.21 15.52 -43.87
C GLY A 297 21.67 16.82 -44.56
N VAL A 298 22.11 16.75 -45.82
CA VAL A 298 22.52 17.92 -46.63
C VAL A 298 21.38 18.31 -47.56
N VAL A 299 21.07 19.58 -47.68
CA VAL A 299 20.04 20.14 -48.55
C VAL A 299 20.55 20.20 -49.99
N PHE A 300 19.70 19.75 -50.94
CA PHE A 300 19.84 19.94 -52.37
C PHE A 300 18.56 20.61 -52.88
N GLU A 301 18.69 21.78 -53.49
CA GLU A 301 17.61 22.51 -54.13
C GLU A 301 17.33 21.99 -55.55
#